data_6d8741b6062a9f59447979a9ff9c4672
#
_entry.id   6d8741b6062a9f59447979a9ff9c4672
#
_cell.length_a   1.000
_cell.length_b   1.000
_cell.length_c   1.000
_cell.angle_alpha   90.00
_cell.angle_beta   90.00
_cell.angle_gamma   90.00
#
_symmetry.space_group_name_H-M   'P 1'
#
loop_
_entity.id
_entity.type
_entity.pdbx_description
1 polymer ?
#
loop_
_entity_poly.entity_id
_entity_poly.type
_entity_poly.pdbx_seq_one_letter_code
_entity_poly.pdbx_strand_id
1 'polypeptide(L)' 'MKLETMIRRRDALKKKLHDSKYHYQGNIAVSASLSTYWSNLEFRIAQWNCKIKDAIENSPEAKALEDLKAKAGV' A
#
# COMPACT_ATOMS: atom_id res chain seq x y z
N MET A 1 -10.19 -13.22 1.21
CA MET A 1 -8.93 -12.99 0.50
C MET A 1 -7.77 -13.14 1.49
N LYS A 2 -6.72 -13.81 1.08
CA LYS A 2 -5.56 -14.02 1.96
C LYS A 2 -4.78 -12.71 2.15
N LEU A 3 -4.21 -12.53 3.33
CA LEU A 3 -3.41 -11.36 3.67
C LEU A 3 -2.28 -11.13 2.65
N GLU A 4 -1.61 -12.20 2.26
CA GLU A 4 -0.53 -12.16 1.29
C GLU A 4 -0.99 -11.60 -0.06
N THR A 5 -2.18 -11.97 -0.51
CA THR A 5 -2.77 -11.45 -1.75
C THR A 5 -3.07 -9.95 -1.64
N MET A 6 -3.58 -9.51 -0.49
CA MET A 6 -3.84 -8.09 -0.24
C MET A 6 -2.55 -7.27 -0.30
N ILE A 7 -1.49 -7.78 0.33
CA ILE A 7 -0.18 -7.11 0.33
C ILE A 7 0.37 -7.02 -1.09
N ARG A 8 0.26 -8.08 -1.87
CA ARG A 8 0.71 -8.09 -3.28
C ARG A 8 -0.04 -7.04 -4.11
N ARG A 9 -1.35 -6.94 -3.94
CA ARG A 9 -2.16 -5.96 -4.66
C ARG A 9 -1.80 -4.54 -4.27
N ARG A 10 -1.62 -4.29 -2.96
CA ARG A 10 -1.17 -3.00 -2.48
C ARG A 10 0.19 -2.63 -3.05
N ASP A 11 1.14 -3.55 -3.01
CA ASP A 11 2.49 -3.32 -3.49
C ASP A 11 2.52 -3.09 -5.00
N ALA A 12 1.67 -3.77 -5.75
CA ALA A 12 1.51 -3.54 -7.18
C ALA A 12 1.04 -2.11 -7.48
N LEU A 13 0.09 -1.60 -6.69
CA LEU A 13 -0.38 -0.22 -6.81
C LEU A 13 0.70 0.78 -6.43
N LYS A 14 1.45 0.51 -5.37
CA LYS A 14 2.58 1.35 -4.96
C LYS A 14 3.63 1.42 -6.05
N LYS A 15 3.93 0.30 -6.69
CA LYS A 15 4.88 0.24 -7.79
C LYS A 15 4.41 1.07 -8.98
N LYS A 16 3.14 0.93 -9.35
CA LYS A 16 2.55 1.73 -10.43
C LYS A 16 2.66 3.23 -10.15
N LEU A 17 2.34 3.63 -8.92
CA LEU A 17 2.42 5.02 -8.53
C LEU A 17 3.87 5.53 -8.57
N HIS A 18 4.78 4.78 -8.02
CA HIS A 18 6.21 5.11 -8.00
C HIS A 18 6.77 5.22 -9.42
N ASP A 19 6.51 4.24 -10.27
CA ASP A 19 6.99 4.21 -11.65
C ASP A 19 6.41 5.38 -12.45
N SER A 20 5.13 5.70 -12.27
CA SER A 20 4.49 6.81 -12.93
C SER A 20 5.13 8.14 -12.52
N LYS A 21 5.30 8.36 -11.23
CA LYS A 21 5.95 9.58 -10.71
C LYS A 21 7.40 9.68 -11.17
N TYR A 22 8.13 8.58 -11.17
CA TYR A 22 9.51 8.54 -11.62
C TYR A 22 9.61 8.91 -13.10
N HIS A 23 8.73 8.37 -13.92
CA HIS A 23 8.70 8.66 -15.37
C HIS A 23 8.49 10.15 -15.65
N TYR A 24 7.69 10.81 -14.82
CA TYR A 24 7.41 12.24 -14.96
C TYR A 24 8.31 13.13 -14.12
N GLN A 25 9.30 12.55 -13.46
CA GLN A 25 10.27 13.31 -12.67
C GLN A 25 11.09 14.22 -13.60
N GLY A 26 11.04 15.51 -13.34
CA GLY A 26 11.71 16.50 -14.19
C GLY A 26 10.79 17.18 -15.21
N ASN A 27 9.59 16.69 -15.42
CA ASN A 27 8.58 17.36 -16.23
C ASN A 27 7.79 18.34 -15.37
N ILE A 28 7.79 19.59 -15.80
CA ILE A 28 7.22 20.70 -15.04
C ILE A 28 5.69 20.71 -15.14
N ALA A 29 5.13 20.17 -16.22
CA ALA A 29 3.69 20.21 -16.45
C ALA A 29 3.06 18.85 -16.14
N VAL A 30 2.51 18.71 -14.94
CA VAL A 30 1.66 17.59 -14.59
C VAL A 30 0.23 17.95 -14.97
N SER A 31 -0.37 17.17 -15.87
CA SER A 31 -1.76 17.39 -16.29
C SER A 31 -2.70 17.11 -15.11
N ALA A 32 -3.89 17.76 -15.12
CA ALA A 32 -4.92 17.50 -14.13
C ALA A 32 -5.34 16.01 -14.14
N SER A 33 -5.38 15.39 -15.32
CA SER A 33 -5.68 13.97 -15.46
C SER A 33 -4.66 13.08 -14.74
N LEU A 34 -3.37 13.41 -14.86
CA LEU A 34 -2.31 12.66 -14.21
C LEU A 34 -2.37 12.82 -12.69
N SER A 35 -2.61 14.03 -12.21
CA SER A 35 -2.79 14.31 -10.79
C SER A 35 -3.97 13.52 -10.22
N THR A 36 -5.09 13.46 -10.92
CA THR A 36 -6.25 12.66 -10.54
C THR A 36 -5.92 11.17 -10.51
N TYR A 37 -5.17 10.70 -11.49
CA TYR A 37 -4.73 9.30 -11.55
C TYR A 37 -3.88 8.93 -10.34
N TRP A 38 -2.92 9.77 -9.98
CA TRP A 38 -2.08 9.55 -8.79
C TRP A 38 -2.91 9.57 -7.50
N SER A 39 -3.84 10.51 -7.38
CA SER A 39 -4.73 10.59 -6.22
C SER A 39 -5.58 9.33 -6.08
N ASN A 40 -6.10 8.81 -7.20
CA ASN A 40 -6.88 7.57 -7.21
C ASN A 40 -6.02 6.37 -6.78
N LEU A 41 -4.78 6.29 -7.23
CA LEU A 41 -3.86 5.23 -6.81
C LEU A 41 -3.56 5.33 -5.30
N GLU A 42 -3.29 6.52 -4.81
CA GLU A 42 -3.05 6.76 -3.38
C GLU A 42 -4.26 6.37 -2.54
N PHE A 43 -5.46 6.70 -3.00
CA PHE A 43 -6.70 6.33 -2.33
C PHE A 43 -6.87 4.81 -2.26
N ARG A 44 -6.62 4.12 -3.37
CA ARG A 44 -6.68 2.65 -3.41
C ARG A 44 -5.65 2.01 -2.50
N ILE A 45 -4.43 2.55 -2.46
CA ILE A 45 -3.38 2.09 -1.56
C ILE A 45 -3.83 2.24 -0.11
N ALA A 46 -4.40 3.39 0.24
CA ALA A 46 -4.92 3.63 1.58
C ALA A 46 -6.04 2.65 1.95
N GLN A 47 -6.94 2.36 1.02
CA GLN A 47 -7.99 1.36 1.25
C GLN A 47 -7.41 -0.03 1.51
N TRP A 48 -6.40 -0.44 0.73
CA TRP A 48 -5.73 -1.71 0.96
C TRP A 48 -5.01 -1.75 2.30
N ASN A 49 -4.37 -0.65 2.69
CA ASN A 49 -3.71 -0.56 4.00
C ASN A 49 -4.72 -0.76 5.13
N CYS A 50 -5.92 -0.18 5.03
CA CYS A 50 -6.98 -0.39 6.01
C CYS A 50 -7.43 -1.85 6.04
N LYS A 51 -7.65 -2.47 4.89
CA LYS A 51 -8.05 -3.87 4.81
C LYS A 51 -6.98 -4.80 5.37
N ILE A 52 -5.72 -4.52 5.07
CA ILE A 52 -4.59 -5.30 5.58
C ILE A 52 -4.51 -5.17 7.10
N LYS A 53 -4.63 -3.97 7.61
CA LYS A 53 -4.63 -3.71 9.05
C LYS A 53 -5.76 -4.47 9.75
N ASP A 54 -6.98 -4.41 9.21
CA ASP A 54 -8.11 -5.13 9.76
C ASP A 54 -7.88 -6.65 9.73
N ALA A 55 -7.32 -7.17 8.65
CA ALA A 55 -7.01 -8.59 8.53
C ALA A 55 -5.96 -9.02 9.55
N ILE A 56 -4.96 -8.19 9.81
CA ILE A 56 -3.93 -8.45 10.83
C ILE A 56 -4.55 -8.46 12.22
N GLU A 57 -5.38 -7.47 12.52
CA GLU A 57 -6.03 -7.35 13.84
C GLU A 57 -7.00 -8.50 14.10
N ASN A 58 -7.66 -9.00 13.05
CA ASN A 58 -8.65 -10.07 13.17
C ASN A 58 -8.05 -11.48 12.99
N SER A 59 -6.79 -11.59 12.61
CA SER A 59 -6.12 -12.88 12.43
C SER A 59 -5.29 -13.24 13.65
N PRO A 60 -5.59 -14.35 14.36
CA PRO A 60 -4.80 -14.75 15.54
C PRO A 60 -3.33 -15.02 15.20
N GLU A 61 -3.06 -15.62 14.03
CA GLU A 61 -1.70 -15.95 13.60
C GLU A 61 -0.87 -14.69 13.30
N ALA A 62 -1.46 -13.74 12.60
CA ALA A 62 -0.78 -12.48 12.27
C ALA A 62 -0.54 -11.65 13.53
N LYS A 63 -1.49 -11.68 14.47
CA LYS A 63 -1.35 -11.00 15.75
C LYS A 63 -0.24 -11.60 16.59
N ALA A 64 -0.12 -12.92 16.61
CA ALA A 64 0.96 -13.62 17.31
C ALA A 64 2.32 -13.29 16.71
N LEU A 65 2.42 -13.21 15.39
CA LEU A 65 3.63 -12.82 14.68
C LEU A 65 4.04 -11.38 14.98
N GLU A 66 3.07 -10.49 15.05
CA GLU A 66 3.28 -9.09 15.36
C GLU A 66 3.77 -8.91 16.79
N ASP A 67 3.17 -9.64 17.73
CA ASP A 67 3.62 -9.66 19.13
C ASP A 67 5.05 -10.17 19.25
N LEU A 68 5.42 -11.19 18.50
CA LEU A 68 6.78 -11.72 18.48
C LEU A 68 7.77 -10.69 17.93
N LYS A 69 7.40 -9.97 16.88
CA LYS A 69 8.23 -8.90 16.31
C LYS A 69 8.38 -7.74 17.29
N ALA A 70 7.32 -7.39 17.97
CA ALA A 70 7.37 -6.33 18.98
C ALA A 70 8.29 -6.71 20.14
N LYS A 71 8.25 -7.96 20.58
CA LYS A 71 9.14 -8.47 21.64
C LYS A 71 10.58 -8.55 21.16
N ALA A 72 10.82 -8.94 19.93
CA ALA A 72 12.16 -9.04 19.36
C ALA A 72 12.78 -7.68 19.06
N GLY A 73 11.96 -6.66 18.86
CA GLY A 73 12.40 -5.31 18.55
C GLY A 73 12.70 -4.45 19.77
N VAL A 74 12.53 -4.98 20.95
CA VAL A 74 12.75 -4.24 22.20
C VAL A 74 14.15 -4.43 22.71
#